data_5625eeb55c27e427d4de5a3e3a7837d1
#
_entry.id   5625eeb55c27e427d4de5a3e3a7837d1
#
_cell.length_a   1.000
_cell.length_b   1.000
_cell.length_c   1.000
_cell.angle_alpha   90.00
_cell.angle_beta   90.00
_cell.angle_gamma   90.00
#
_symmetry.space_group_name_H-M   'P 1'
#
loop_
_entity.id
_entity.type
_entity.pdbx_description
1 polymer ?
#
loop_
_entity_poly.entity_id
_entity_poly.type
_entity_poly.pdbx_seq_one_letter_code
_entity_poly.pdbx_strand_id
1 'polypeptide(L)'
;VQKILDAGATITGKTVCDEYFYSVSGANAHYGTPVNARAPGRLPGGSSAGSAAACGAGLCDFALGSDTGGSVRVPASFNGIYGLRPTHERIEHSGVADMAPSFDVPGWFAATPGVFRKAGAVLLDSRRVSAKIDRVVVLEDAFAQAEEPVADLLRTLLEFMSDDLPGMAHGRIAPDGFDPWREAFRIVQAYETWQTFGTFITKHKPNIGPGVKERMQFASTVTRAQADASRGVVNKARDHVRKIVVPGTILALPTSPSIAPKVDMSGTELEEFRTRVMRLTCTSGISGLPQMSIPGGTINGCPVGLSFIAWAGGDEALLDLACKLSRHCGMAA
;
A
#
# COMPACT_ATOMS: atom_id res chain seq x y z
N VAL A 1 11.10 -5.63 -14.84
CA VAL A 1 12.55 -5.37 -14.63
C VAL A 1 13.18 -4.92 -15.93
N GLN A 2 13.01 -5.64 -17.05
CA GLN A 2 13.68 -5.34 -18.33
C GLN A 2 13.44 -3.89 -18.78
N LYS A 3 12.19 -3.39 -18.77
CA LYS A 3 11.87 -2.00 -19.13
C LYS A 3 12.72 -0.96 -18.39
N ILE A 4 12.99 -1.19 -17.10
CA ILE A 4 13.81 -0.30 -16.27
C ILE A 4 15.29 -0.36 -16.69
N LEU A 5 15.80 -1.56 -16.99
CA LEU A 5 17.17 -1.72 -17.50
C LEU A 5 17.34 -1.06 -18.88
N ASP A 6 16.37 -1.25 -19.78
CA ASP A 6 16.37 -0.64 -21.12
C ASP A 6 16.28 0.90 -21.05
N ALA A 7 15.71 1.44 -19.97
CA ALA A 7 15.69 2.88 -19.68
C ALA A 7 16.97 3.39 -19.01
N GLY A 8 18.02 2.56 -18.87
CA GLY A 8 19.34 2.92 -18.37
C GLY A 8 19.53 2.80 -16.86
N ALA A 9 18.62 2.16 -16.14
CA ALA A 9 18.81 1.90 -14.71
C ALA A 9 19.76 0.71 -14.47
N THR A 10 20.40 0.71 -13.31
CA THR A 10 21.29 -0.35 -12.85
C THR A 10 20.69 -1.07 -11.66
N ILE A 11 20.72 -2.42 -11.65
CA ILE A 11 20.35 -3.22 -10.49
C ILE A 11 21.46 -3.18 -9.47
N THR A 12 21.22 -2.61 -8.29
CA THR A 12 22.18 -2.53 -7.19
C THR A 12 22.05 -3.69 -6.21
N GLY A 13 20.93 -4.43 -6.19
CA GLY A 13 20.73 -5.57 -5.31
C GLY A 13 19.33 -6.16 -5.36
N LYS A 14 19.15 -7.20 -4.56
CA LYS A 14 17.87 -7.80 -4.22
C LYS A 14 17.58 -7.56 -2.75
N THR A 15 16.33 -7.39 -2.40
CA THR A 15 15.89 -7.08 -1.05
C THR A 15 15.04 -8.20 -0.47
N VAL A 16 15.06 -8.34 0.86
CA VAL A 16 14.18 -9.26 1.57
C VAL A 16 12.74 -8.73 1.58
N CYS A 17 11.78 -9.63 1.52
CA CYS A 17 10.36 -9.35 1.74
C CYS A 17 9.82 -10.23 2.87
N ASP A 18 8.61 -9.94 3.35
CA ASP A 18 7.92 -10.82 4.28
C ASP A 18 7.68 -12.18 3.63
N GLU A 19 7.67 -13.22 4.45
CA GLU A 19 7.52 -14.60 4.00
C GLU A 19 6.21 -14.79 3.22
N TYR A 20 6.28 -15.38 2.03
CA TYR A 20 5.16 -15.52 1.08
C TYR A 20 4.41 -14.20 0.79
N PHE A 21 5.02 -13.06 1.00
CA PHE A 21 4.40 -11.72 0.84
C PHE A 21 3.16 -11.50 1.73
N TYR A 22 2.91 -12.40 2.69
CA TYR A 22 1.64 -12.50 3.43
C TYR A 22 1.68 -11.83 4.79
N SER A 23 2.30 -10.65 4.86
CA SER A 23 2.36 -9.79 6.06
C SER A 23 2.43 -8.33 5.65
N VAL A 24 2.34 -7.42 6.63
CA VAL A 24 2.54 -5.96 6.48
C VAL A 24 3.54 -5.42 7.50
N SER A 25 4.21 -6.31 8.23
CA SER A 25 5.12 -5.94 9.33
C SER A 25 6.54 -5.63 8.84
N GLY A 26 7.02 -6.37 7.85
CA GLY A 26 8.40 -6.31 7.41
C GLY A 26 9.34 -7.24 8.15
N ALA A 27 8.81 -8.09 9.05
CA ALA A 27 9.59 -9.11 9.74
C ALA A 27 9.58 -10.42 8.96
N ASN A 28 10.77 -11.00 8.74
CA ASN A 28 10.93 -12.31 8.13
C ASN A 28 11.63 -13.25 9.12
N ALA A 29 11.00 -14.37 9.44
CA ALA A 29 11.50 -15.33 10.43
C ALA A 29 12.84 -15.99 10.03
N HIS A 30 13.17 -16.02 8.74
CA HIS A 30 14.35 -16.69 8.20
C HIS A 30 15.49 -15.74 7.83
N TYR A 31 15.16 -14.52 7.39
CA TYR A 31 16.12 -13.53 6.87
C TYR A 31 16.24 -12.28 7.75
N GLY A 32 15.51 -12.25 8.87
CA GLY A 32 15.51 -11.12 9.78
C GLY A 32 14.63 -9.95 9.32
N THR A 33 14.69 -8.86 10.07
CA THR A 33 13.92 -7.64 9.84
C THR A 33 14.84 -6.55 9.29
N PRO A 34 14.58 -5.99 8.11
CA PRO A 34 15.35 -4.84 7.61
C PRO A 34 15.27 -3.66 8.58
N VAL A 35 16.39 -2.97 8.73
CA VAL A 35 16.46 -1.79 9.61
C VAL A 35 15.67 -0.64 8.98
N ASN A 36 14.72 -0.09 9.71
CA ASN A 36 14.10 1.17 9.35
C ASN A 36 15.01 2.33 9.78
N ALA A 37 15.79 2.85 8.85
CA ALA A 37 16.73 3.94 9.13
C ALA A 37 16.04 5.25 9.53
N ARG A 38 14.77 5.43 9.16
CA ARG A 38 13.97 6.62 9.50
C ARG A 38 13.24 6.51 10.84
N ALA A 39 13.13 5.30 11.39
CA ALA A 39 12.55 5.03 12.70
C ALA A 39 13.29 3.86 13.36
N PRO A 40 14.51 4.05 13.88
CA PRO A 40 15.29 2.98 14.52
C PRO A 40 14.52 2.28 15.64
N GLY A 41 14.63 0.93 15.71
CA GLY A 41 13.90 0.11 16.67
C GLY A 41 12.43 -0.15 16.29
N ARG A 42 11.99 0.29 15.11
CA ARG A 42 10.64 0.06 14.60
C ARG A 42 10.66 -0.75 13.31
N LEU A 43 9.53 -1.41 13.03
CA LEU A 43 9.34 -2.20 11.83
C LEU A 43 9.38 -1.33 10.57
N PRO A 44 9.97 -1.81 9.47
CA PRO A 44 10.00 -1.07 8.20
C PRO A 44 8.68 -1.10 7.44
N GLY A 45 7.71 -1.90 7.94
CA GLY A 45 6.51 -2.21 7.16
C GLY A 45 6.81 -3.23 6.05
N GLY A 46 5.76 -3.91 5.58
CA GLY A 46 5.86 -5.03 4.62
C GLY A 46 4.65 -5.09 3.69
N SER A 47 4.71 -6.03 2.77
CA SER A 47 5.70 -7.10 2.60
C SER A 47 6.97 -6.68 1.84
N SER A 48 7.01 -5.56 1.10
CA SER A 48 8.20 -5.08 0.36
C SER A 48 9.20 -4.37 1.29
N ALA A 49 9.50 -5.00 2.43
CA ALA A 49 10.23 -4.44 3.56
C ALA A 49 11.64 -3.94 3.22
N GLY A 50 12.45 -4.80 2.62
CA GLY A 50 13.82 -4.46 2.26
C GLY A 50 13.90 -3.40 1.16
N SER A 51 12.95 -3.38 0.23
CA SER A 51 12.86 -2.37 -0.83
C SER A 51 12.61 -0.97 -0.25
N ALA A 52 11.64 -0.86 0.66
CA ALA A 52 11.34 0.40 1.32
C ALA A 52 12.49 0.84 2.24
N ALA A 53 13.05 -0.08 3.03
CA ALA A 53 14.17 0.21 3.92
C ALA A 53 15.42 0.68 3.16
N ALA A 54 15.78 0.02 2.06
CA ALA A 54 16.91 0.41 1.23
C ALA A 54 16.72 1.80 0.61
N CYS A 55 15.54 2.08 0.06
CA CYS A 55 15.20 3.38 -0.50
C CYS A 55 15.17 4.48 0.57
N GLY A 56 14.54 4.22 1.73
CA GLY A 56 14.48 5.16 2.85
C GLY A 56 15.84 5.46 3.48
N ALA A 57 16.78 4.51 3.43
CA ALA A 57 18.16 4.68 3.86
C ALA A 57 19.06 5.34 2.80
N GLY A 58 18.56 5.65 1.60
CA GLY A 58 19.35 6.24 0.51
C GLY A 58 20.33 5.27 -0.17
N LEU A 59 20.14 3.95 -0.05
CA LEU A 59 20.99 2.93 -0.66
C LEU A 59 20.65 2.71 -2.15
N CYS A 60 19.55 3.21 -2.62
CA CYS A 60 19.13 3.21 -4.02
C CYS A 60 18.21 4.40 -4.30
N ASP A 61 18.14 4.84 -5.56
CA ASP A 61 17.28 5.94 -5.97
C ASP A 61 15.81 5.56 -5.93
N PHE A 62 15.49 4.33 -6.35
CA PHE A 62 14.14 3.75 -6.28
C PHE A 62 14.23 2.23 -6.09
N ALA A 63 13.15 1.62 -5.65
CA ALA A 63 13.05 0.19 -5.48
C ALA A 63 11.70 -0.34 -5.97
N LEU A 64 11.70 -1.55 -6.53
CA LEU A 64 10.48 -2.25 -6.92
C LEU A 64 9.90 -2.99 -5.72
N GLY A 65 8.58 -3.12 -5.70
CA GLY A 65 7.83 -3.91 -4.73
C GLY A 65 6.57 -4.49 -5.36
N SER A 66 5.75 -5.13 -4.55
CA SER A 66 4.39 -5.54 -4.92
C SER A 66 3.41 -5.14 -3.82
N ASP A 67 2.16 -4.87 -4.20
CA ASP A 67 1.12 -4.47 -3.26
C ASP A 67 -0.16 -5.26 -3.50
N THR A 68 -0.48 -6.14 -2.58
CA THR A 68 -1.78 -6.83 -2.53
C THR A 68 -2.69 -6.12 -1.55
N GLY A 69 -2.27 -6.00 -0.29
CA GLY A 69 -3.04 -5.42 0.81
C GLY A 69 -2.40 -4.20 1.47
N GLY A 70 -1.46 -3.52 0.81
CA GLY A 70 -0.73 -2.37 1.37
C GLY A 70 0.78 -2.50 1.31
N SER A 71 1.30 -3.54 0.66
CA SER A 71 2.71 -3.93 0.75
C SER A 71 3.71 -3.00 0.05
N VAL A 72 3.26 -1.95 -0.61
CA VAL A 72 4.05 -0.79 -1.03
C VAL A 72 3.70 0.43 -0.17
N ARG A 73 2.44 0.71 0.02
CA ARG A 73 1.94 1.92 0.68
C ARG A 73 2.36 2.00 2.16
N VAL A 74 2.18 0.90 2.91
CA VAL A 74 2.51 0.83 4.35
C VAL A 74 4.01 1.03 4.59
N PRO A 75 4.91 0.25 3.94
CA PRO A 75 6.34 0.47 4.12
C PRO A 75 6.81 1.84 3.59
N ALA A 76 6.17 2.41 2.56
CA ALA A 76 6.45 3.79 2.15
C ALA A 76 6.17 4.80 3.27
N SER A 77 5.02 4.69 3.93
CA SER A 77 4.65 5.51 5.09
C SER A 77 5.68 5.41 6.22
N PHE A 78 6.10 4.19 6.59
CA PHE A 78 6.99 3.96 7.72
C PHE A 78 8.45 4.35 7.46
N ASN A 79 8.86 4.41 6.20
CA ASN A 79 10.19 4.86 5.81
C ASN A 79 10.22 6.33 5.33
N GLY A 80 9.09 7.04 5.37
CA GLY A 80 9.00 8.44 4.97
C GLY A 80 9.40 8.69 3.52
N ILE A 81 8.94 7.82 2.62
CA ILE A 81 9.24 7.86 1.18
C ILE A 81 7.95 7.82 0.37
N TYR A 82 8.06 8.07 -0.92
CA TYR A 82 6.97 7.91 -1.88
C TYR A 82 6.79 6.44 -2.23
N GLY A 83 5.51 5.98 -2.31
CA GLY A 83 5.18 4.64 -2.77
C GLY A 83 3.89 4.63 -3.56
N LEU A 84 3.85 3.95 -4.71
CA LEU A 84 2.65 3.80 -5.53
C LEU A 84 2.26 2.33 -5.65
N ARG A 85 1.01 2.05 -5.28
CA ARG A 85 0.22 0.96 -5.80
C ARG A 85 -0.48 1.48 -7.06
N PRO A 86 -0.11 1.06 -8.28
CA PRO A 86 -0.78 1.52 -9.49
C PRO A 86 -2.19 0.93 -9.66
N THR A 87 -2.90 1.42 -10.65
CA THR A 87 -4.15 0.80 -11.14
C THR A 87 -3.88 -0.67 -11.44
N HIS A 88 -4.80 -1.55 -11.03
CA HIS A 88 -4.68 -2.99 -11.27
C HIS A 88 -4.46 -3.28 -12.76
N GLU A 89 -3.51 -4.16 -13.06
CA GLU A 89 -3.07 -4.53 -14.41
C GLU A 89 -2.34 -3.44 -15.23
N ARG A 90 -2.08 -2.23 -14.69
CA ARG A 90 -1.31 -1.18 -15.39
C ARG A 90 0.19 -1.50 -15.55
N ILE A 91 0.71 -2.43 -14.78
CA ILE A 91 2.06 -2.97 -14.94
C ILE A 91 1.92 -4.46 -15.23
N GLU A 92 2.63 -4.93 -16.25
CA GLU A 92 2.65 -6.32 -16.63
C GLU A 92 3.19 -7.21 -15.49
N HIS A 93 2.48 -8.29 -15.18
CA HIS A 93 2.81 -9.24 -14.12
C HIS A 93 3.77 -10.35 -14.52
N SER A 94 4.17 -10.42 -15.78
CA SER A 94 5.07 -11.44 -16.32
C SER A 94 6.37 -11.52 -15.53
N GLY A 95 6.68 -12.70 -14.98
CA GLY A 95 7.86 -12.94 -14.15
C GLY A 95 7.75 -12.45 -12.70
N VAL A 96 6.57 -12.04 -12.25
CA VAL A 96 6.27 -11.74 -10.84
C VAL A 96 5.53 -12.94 -10.23
N ALA A 97 5.92 -13.35 -9.03
CA ALA A 97 5.20 -14.40 -8.30
C ALA A 97 3.86 -13.87 -7.79
N ASP A 98 2.80 -14.57 -8.11
CA ASP A 98 1.47 -14.26 -7.61
C ASP A 98 1.31 -14.69 -6.14
N MET A 99 0.48 -13.94 -5.40
CA MET A 99 -0.07 -14.36 -4.11
C MET A 99 -1.60 -14.42 -4.20
N ALA A 100 -2.22 -13.32 -4.60
CA ALA A 100 -3.66 -13.18 -4.78
C ALA A 100 -3.94 -12.33 -6.03
N PRO A 101 -4.01 -12.94 -7.22
CA PRO A 101 -4.07 -12.23 -8.52
C PRO A 101 -5.18 -11.21 -8.65
N SER A 102 -6.31 -11.41 -7.94
CA SER A 102 -7.40 -10.42 -7.92
C SER A 102 -7.00 -9.06 -7.34
N PHE A 103 -5.87 -8.98 -6.61
CA PHE A 103 -5.44 -7.79 -5.88
C PHE A 103 -3.98 -7.41 -6.11
N ASP A 104 -3.16 -8.35 -6.55
CA ASP A 104 -1.71 -8.14 -6.71
C ASP A 104 -1.41 -7.10 -7.78
N VAL A 105 -0.51 -6.17 -7.46
CA VAL A 105 0.07 -5.24 -8.43
C VAL A 105 1.55 -5.03 -8.15
N PRO A 106 2.42 -5.02 -9.16
CA PRO A 106 3.76 -4.47 -9.02
C PRO A 106 3.67 -2.97 -8.74
N GLY A 107 4.49 -2.49 -7.81
CA GLY A 107 4.58 -1.09 -7.46
C GLY A 107 6.02 -0.69 -7.21
N TRP A 108 6.24 0.55 -6.78
CA TRP A 108 7.59 1.03 -6.52
C TRP A 108 7.65 2.11 -5.46
N PHE A 109 8.86 2.35 -5.00
CA PHE A 109 9.25 3.37 -4.03
C PHE A 109 10.28 4.31 -4.64
N ALA A 110 10.31 5.56 -4.17
CA ALA A 110 11.42 6.46 -4.37
C ALA A 110 11.52 7.46 -3.21
N ALA A 111 12.74 7.91 -2.91
CA ALA A 111 12.97 8.92 -1.88
C ALA A 111 12.60 10.33 -2.37
N THR A 112 12.57 10.57 -3.68
CA THR A 112 12.27 11.87 -4.28
C THR A 112 11.13 11.76 -5.30
N PRO A 113 10.27 12.78 -5.42
CA PRO A 113 9.14 12.74 -6.35
C PRO A 113 9.58 12.75 -7.82
N GLY A 114 10.73 13.34 -8.14
CA GLY A 114 11.25 13.34 -9.50
C GLY A 114 11.65 11.94 -9.98
N VAL A 115 12.36 11.17 -9.15
CA VAL A 115 12.70 9.76 -9.45
C VAL A 115 11.43 8.90 -9.44
N PHE A 116 10.53 9.14 -8.49
CA PHE A 116 9.24 8.45 -8.38
C PHE A 116 8.43 8.54 -9.69
N ARG A 117 8.33 9.77 -10.24
CA ARG A 117 7.66 10.05 -11.52
C ARG A 117 8.36 9.43 -12.72
N LYS A 118 9.73 9.50 -12.76
CA LYS A 118 10.53 8.87 -13.83
C LYS A 118 10.33 7.37 -13.89
N ALA A 119 10.35 6.68 -12.73
CA ALA A 119 10.09 5.24 -12.66
C ALA A 119 8.69 4.91 -13.21
N GLY A 120 7.67 5.70 -12.85
CA GLY A 120 6.32 5.54 -13.35
C GLY A 120 6.20 5.69 -14.87
N ALA A 121 6.90 6.66 -15.47
CA ALA A 121 6.92 6.86 -16.91
C ALA A 121 7.47 5.66 -17.70
N VAL A 122 8.31 4.83 -17.07
CA VAL A 122 8.88 3.61 -17.66
C VAL A 122 8.01 2.38 -17.40
N LEU A 123 7.46 2.28 -16.18
CA LEU A 123 6.76 1.08 -15.70
C LEU A 123 5.32 0.99 -16.19
N LEU A 124 4.60 2.13 -16.21
CA LEU A 124 3.19 2.17 -16.57
C LEU A 124 3.00 1.97 -18.08
N ASP A 125 1.93 1.30 -18.44
CA ASP A 125 1.53 1.14 -19.84
C ASP A 125 0.73 2.35 -20.37
N SER A 126 0.28 2.27 -21.61
CA SER A 126 -0.43 3.35 -22.30
C SER A 126 -1.90 3.54 -21.86
N ARG A 127 -2.42 2.73 -20.95
CA ARG A 127 -3.82 2.79 -20.47
C ARG A 127 -4.08 3.97 -19.51
N ARG A 128 -3.55 5.12 -19.84
CA ARG A 128 -3.75 6.36 -19.09
C ARG A 128 -5.14 6.94 -19.32
N VAL A 129 -5.81 7.37 -18.26
CA VAL A 129 -7.02 8.21 -18.32
C VAL A 129 -6.65 9.59 -17.82
N SER A 130 -6.38 10.49 -18.76
CA SER A 130 -5.96 11.86 -18.46
C SER A 130 -7.14 12.72 -18.01
N ALA A 131 -7.07 13.28 -16.81
CA ALA A 131 -7.97 14.32 -16.34
C ALA A 131 -7.18 15.23 -15.37
N LYS A 132 -7.59 16.50 -15.28
CA LYS A 132 -7.10 17.40 -14.24
C LYS A 132 -7.80 17.04 -12.94
N ILE A 133 -7.04 17.00 -11.84
CA ILE A 133 -7.63 16.88 -10.51
C ILE A 133 -8.40 18.18 -10.23
N ASP A 134 -9.70 18.07 -10.03
CA ASP A 134 -10.61 19.18 -9.77
C ASP A 134 -11.37 19.06 -8.44
N ARG A 135 -11.29 17.86 -7.81
CA ARG A 135 -11.94 17.59 -6.53
C ARG A 135 -11.08 16.69 -5.66
N VAL A 136 -10.92 17.07 -4.40
CA VAL A 136 -10.36 16.24 -3.32
C VAL A 136 -11.45 15.90 -2.32
N VAL A 137 -11.59 14.64 -1.95
CA VAL A 137 -12.51 14.21 -0.88
C VAL A 137 -11.67 13.66 0.28
N VAL A 138 -11.69 14.36 1.41
CA VAL A 138 -11.09 13.90 2.66
C VAL A 138 -12.01 12.86 3.29
N LEU A 139 -11.52 11.64 3.45
CA LEU A 139 -12.32 10.50 3.93
C LEU A 139 -12.41 10.48 5.45
N GLU A 140 -13.48 11.04 6.02
CA GLU A 140 -13.69 11.14 7.47
C GLU A 140 -13.75 9.76 8.14
N ASP A 141 -14.36 8.78 7.49
CA ASP A 141 -14.42 7.41 7.98
C ASP A 141 -13.05 6.71 7.99
N ALA A 142 -12.16 7.06 7.07
CA ALA A 142 -10.78 6.58 7.04
C ALA A 142 -9.92 7.32 8.10
N PHE A 143 -10.05 8.63 8.24
CA PHE A 143 -9.37 9.40 9.30
C PHE A 143 -9.76 8.92 10.69
N ALA A 144 -11.02 8.50 10.91
CA ALA A 144 -11.47 7.90 12.17
C ALA A 144 -10.84 6.52 12.49
N GLN A 145 -10.14 5.87 11.54
CA GLN A 145 -9.38 4.64 11.80
C GLN A 145 -7.96 4.93 12.32
N ALA A 146 -7.46 6.15 12.13
CA ALA A 146 -6.13 6.55 12.59
C ALA A 146 -6.15 6.96 14.07
N GLU A 147 -5.00 6.83 14.72
CA GLU A 147 -4.77 7.42 16.04
C GLU A 147 -4.85 8.96 15.94
N GLU A 148 -5.38 9.60 16.99
CA GLU A 148 -5.59 11.05 17.01
C GLU A 148 -4.36 11.87 16.58
N PRO A 149 -3.12 11.58 17.07
CA PRO A 149 -1.95 12.33 16.63
C PRO A 149 -1.66 12.19 15.13
N VAL A 150 -1.95 11.02 14.53
CA VAL A 150 -1.78 10.80 13.08
C VAL A 150 -2.84 11.56 12.30
N ALA A 151 -4.09 11.48 12.74
CA ALA A 151 -5.20 12.18 12.09
C ALA A 151 -4.99 13.70 12.10
N ASP A 152 -4.61 14.26 13.24
CA ASP A 152 -4.39 15.70 13.41
C ASP A 152 -3.22 16.22 12.58
N LEU A 153 -2.08 15.51 12.61
CA LEU A 153 -0.93 15.86 11.78
C LEU A 153 -1.28 15.88 10.28
N LEU A 154 -1.99 14.85 9.81
CA LEU A 154 -2.33 14.75 8.39
C LEU A 154 -3.44 15.72 7.96
N ARG A 155 -4.36 16.09 8.86
CA ARG A 155 -5.34 17.17 8.60
C ARG A 155 -4.64 18.52 8.48
N THR A 156 -3.74 18.83 9.42
CA THR A 156 -2.93 20.04 9.37
C THR A 156 -2.11 20.11 8.08
N LEU A 157 -1.52 18.97 7.66
CA LEU A 157 -0.80 18.91 6.39
C LEU A 157 -1.71 19.19 5.19
N LEU A 158 -2.93 18.67 5.16
CA LEU A 158 -3.90 18.95 4.09
C LEU A 158 -4.28 20.43 4.05
N GLU A 159 -4.39 21.09 5.21
CA GLU A 159 -4.61 22.53 5.29
C GLU A 159 -3.44 23.32 4.69
N PHE A 160 -2.19 22.95 4.98
CA PHE A 160 -1.01 23.56 4.35
C PHE A 160 -0.92 23.32 2.85
N MET A 161 -1.51 22.22 2.35
CA MET A 161 -1.57 21.90 0.92
C MET A 161 -2.76 22.59 0.20
N SER A 162 -3.61 23.31 0.89
CA SER A 162 -4.87 23.84 0.34
C SER A 162 -4.70 24.71 -0.90
N ASP A 163 -3.61 25.49 -0.97
CA ASP A 163 -3.30 26.33 -2.14
C ASP A 163 -2.89 25.53 -3.39
N ASP A 164 -2.41 24.31 -3.19
CA ASP A 164 -1.98 23.40 -4.27
C ASP A 164 -3.03 22.36 -4.66
N LEU A 165 -4.02 22.16 -3.82
CA LEU A 165 -5.12 21.23 -4.06
C LEU A 165 -6.36 22.01 -4.52
N PRO A 166 -7.20 21.42 -5.38
CA PRO A 166 -8.53 21.97 -5.63
C PRO A 166 -9.33 21.93 -4.33
N GLY A 167 -10.46 22.65 -4.31
CA GLY A 167 -11.32 22.73 -3.13
C GLY A 167 -11.60 21.35 -2.52
N MET A 168 -11.34 21.20 -1.24
CA MET A 168 -11.51 19.97 -0.49
C MET A 168 -12.95 19.83 0.00
N ALA A 169 -13.55 18.68 -0.22
CA ALA A 169 -14.81 18.26 0.37
C ALA A 169 -14.55 17.16 1.41
N HIS A 170 -15.41 17.05 2.40
CA HIS A 170 -15.39 15.97 3.37
C HIS A 170 -16.44 14.92 3.02
N GLY A 171 -16.11 13.64 3.18
CA GLY A 171 -16.99 12.54 2.81
C GLY A 171 -16.66 11.23 3.48
N ARG A 172 -17.46 10.21 3.18
CA ARG A 172 -17.27 8.83 3.64
C ARG A 172 -17.29 7.92 2.42
N ILE A 173 -16.49 6.85 2.44
CA ILE A 173 -16.42 5.89 1.34
C ILE A 173 -17.05 4.55 1.68
N ALA A 174 -17.04 4.16 2.94
CA ALA A 174 -17.57 2.88 3.42
C ALA A 174 -18.90 3.10 4.19
N PRO A 175 -20.06 3.00 3.54
CA PRO A 175 -21.35 3.32 4.16
C PRO A 175 -21.65 2.45 5.38
N ASP A 176 -21.26 1.16 5.34
CA ASP A 176 -21.45 0.18 6.41
C ASP A 176 -20.17 -0.05 7.23
N GLY A 177 -19.19 0.88 7.13
CA GLY A 177 -17.85 0.73 7.70
C GLY A 177 -16.93 -0.17 6.87
N PHE A 178 -15.65 -0.23 7.25
CA PHE A 178 -14.62 -0.96 6.48
C PHE A 178 -14.60 -2.47 6.75
N ASP A 179 -15.17 -2.96 7.85
CA ASP A 179 -15.04 -4.38 8.24
C ASP A 179 -15.67 -5.35 7.23
N PRO A 180 -16.84 -5.09 6.63
CA PRO A 180 -17.37 -5.96 5.58
C PRO A 180 -16.45 -6.05 4.36
N TRP A 181 -15.83 -4.94 3.96
CA TRP A 181 -14.89 -4.89 2.85
C TRP A 181 -13.58 -5.61 3.18
N ARG A 182 -13.00 -5.31 4.35
CA ARG A 182 -11.79 -5.95 4.85
C ARG A 182 -11.96 -7.46 4.95
N GLU A 183 -13.09 -7.93 5.48
CA GLU A 183 -13.34 -9.36 5.62
C GLU A 183 -13.50 -10.05 4.26
N ALA A 184 -14.26 -9.46 3.34
CA ALA A 184 -14.39 -9.99 1.99
C ALA A 184 -13.03 -10.04 1.25
N PHE A 185 -12.22 -8.97 1.38
CA PHE A 185 -10.85 -8.94 0.87
C PHE A 185 -10.02 -10.09 1.47
N ARG A 186 -10.03 -10.26 2.80
CA ARG A 186 -9.27 -11.28 3.53
C ARG A 186 -9.60 -12.70 3.06
N ILE A 187 -10.89 -12.99 2.85
CA ILE A 187 -11.34 -14.32 2.40
C ILE A 187 -10.90 -14.59 0.96
N VAL A 188 -11.11 -13.65 0.04
CA VAL A 188 -10.68 -13.81 -1.37
C VAL A 188 -9.16 -13.95 -1.44
N GLN A 189 -8.41 -13.08 -0.74
CA GLN A 189 -6.96 -13.17 -0.66
C GLN A 189 -6.49 -14.52 -0.14
N ALA A 190 -7.06 -15.00 0.96
CA ALA A 190 -6.70 -16.29 1.56
C ALA A 190 -6.94 -17.45 0.60
N TYR A 191 -8.11 -17.46 -0.05
CA TYR A 191 -8.43 -18.49 -1.04
C TYR A 191 -7.42 -18.53 -2.17
N GLU A 192 -7.12 -17.38 -2.78
CA GLU A 192 -6.18 -17.29 -3.90
C GLU A 192 -4.74 -17.61 -3.46
N THR A 193 -4.31 -17.14 -2.28
CA THR A 193 -3.01 -17.50 -1.70
C THR A 193 -2.87 -19.03 -1.55
N TRP A 194 -3.93 -19.72 -1.13
CA TRP A 194 -3.90 -21.18 -1.02
C TRP A 194 -3.88 -21.88 -2.39
N GLN A 195 -4.56 -21.31 -3.39
CA GLN A 195 -4.46 -21.83 -4.76
C GLN A 195 -3.02 -21.72 -5.30
N THR A 196 -2.32 -20.66 -4.97
CA THR A 196 -0.93 -20.42 -5.41
C THR A 196 0.07 -21.32 -4.67
N PHE A 197 0.02 -21.35 -3.34
CA PHE A 197 1.07 -21.97 -2.52
C PHE A 197 0.68 -23.30 -1.87
N GLY A 198 -0.60 -23.65 -1.83
CA GLY A 198 -1.12 -24.79 -1.06
C GLY A 198 -0.49 -26.13 -1.48
N THR A 199 -0.33 -26.38 -2.77
CA THR A 199 0.31 -27.60 -3.29
C THR A 199 1.76 -27.70 -2.82
N PHE A 200 2.53 -26.60 -2.92
CA PHE A 200 3.92 -26.56 -2.46
C PHE A 200 4.01 -26.79 -0.95
N ILE A 201 3.20 -26.07 -0.16
CA ILE A 201 3.21 -26.17 1.30
C ILE A 201 2.82 -27.58 1.76
N THR A 202 1.80 -28.17 1.16
CA THR A 202 1.35 -29.53 1.51
C THR A 202 2.42 -30.58 1.20
N LYS A 203 3.07 -30.47 0.04
CA LYS A 203 4.10 -31.42 -0.42
C LYS A 203 5.39 -31.28 0.38
N HIS A 204 5.88 -30.07 0.59
CA HIS A 204 7.22 -29.82 1.11
C HIS A 204 7.26 -29.49 2.61
N LYS A 205 6.11 -29.17 3.23
CA LYS A 205 5.96 -28.85 4.66
C LYS A 205 7.05 -27.88 5.16
N PRO A 206 7.21 -26.72 4.50
CA PRO A 206 8.25 -25.77 4.87
C PRO A 206 8.04 -25.26 6.29
N ASN A 207 9.13 -24.87 6.96
CA ASN A 207 9.07 -24.23 8.26
C ASN A 207 8.61 -22.79 8.08
N ILE A 208 7.31 -22.52 8.18
CA ILE A 208 6.71 -21.18 8.02
C ILE A 208 6.74 -20.46 9.37
N GLY A 209 7.18 -19.21 9.35
CA GLY A 209 7.26 -18.38 10.55
C GLY A 209 5.90 -18.01 11.15
N PRO A 210 5.88 -17.61 12.43
CA PRO A 210 4.67 -17.20 13.13
C PRO A 210 3.94 -16.05 12.40
N GLY A 211 2.63 -15.98 12.55
CA GLY A 211 1.77 -15.04 11.86
C GLY A 211 1.48 -15.45 10.41
N VAL A 212 2.50 -15.75 9.60
CA VAL A 212 2.30 -16.28 8.24
C VAL A 212 1.75 -17.71 8.28
N LYS A 213 2.26 -18.54 9.19
CA LYS A 213 1.79 -19.91 9.39
C LYS A 213 0.30 -19.96 9.69
N GLU A 214 -0.18 -19.16 10.62
CA GLU A 214 -1.59 -19.11 11.02
C GLU A 214 -2.47 -18.63 9.86
N ARG A 215 -1.99 -17.64 9.09
CA ARG A 215 -2.69 -17.17 7.88
C ARG A 215 -2.75 -18.23 6.78
N MET A 216 -1.68 -19.01 6.58
CA MET A 216 -1.70 -20.14 5.65
C MET A 216 -2.61 -21.27 6.11
N GLN A 217 -2.65 -21.56 7.42
CA GLN A 217 -3.60 -22.50 8.01
C GLN A 217 -5.04 -22.06 7.76
N PHE A 218 -5.35 -20.79 8.03
CA PHE A 218 -6.66 -20.22 7.69
C PHE A 218 -6.96 -20.33 6.20
N ALA A 219 -6.01 -19.96 5.34
CA ALA A 219 -6.16 -20.00 3.88
C ALA A 219 -6.52 -21.42 3.38
N SER A 220 -5.96 -22.46 4.00
CA SER A 220 -6.25 -23.87 3.66
C SER A 220 -7.68 -24.30 3.97
N THR A 221 -8.40 -23.56 4.82
CA THR A 221 -9.79 -23.86 5.23
C THR A 221 -10.84 -23.10 4.43
N VAL A 222 -10.42 -22.07 3.67
CA VAL A 222 -11.36 -21.23 2.90
C VAL A 222 -11.86 -22.00 1.69
N THR A 223 -13.18 -22.20 1.64
CA THR A 223 -13.85 -22.89 0.53
C THR A 223 -14.09 -21.96 -0.66
N ARG A 224 -14.29 -22.56 -1.85
CA ARG A 224 -14.68 -21.83 -3.05
C ARG A 224 -16.00 -21.05 -2.85
N ALA A 225 -16.97 -21.66 -2.19
CA ALA A 225 -18.27 -21.01 -1.92
C ALA A 225 -18.13 -19.75 -1.07
N GLN A 226 -17.25 -19.76 -0.03
CA GLN A 226 -16.95 -18.59 0.78
C GLN A 226 -16.23 -17.51 -0.04
N ALA A 227 -15.27 -17.91 -0.88
CA ALA A 227 -14.57 -16.98 -1.76
C ALA A 227 -15.51 -16.34 -2.78
N ASP A 228 -16.41 -17.10 -3.40
CA ASP A 228 -17.39 -16.61 -4.39
C ASP A 228 -18.40 -15.65 -3.74
N ALA A 229 -18.90 -15.95 -2.55
CA ALA A 229 -19.74 -15.04 -1.77
C ALA A 229 -19.03 -13.73 -1.46
N SER A 230 -17.75 -13.81 -1.02
CA SER A 230 -16.91 -12.64 -0.73
C SER A 230 -16.58 -11.82 -1.97
N ARG A 231 -16.38 -12.46 -3.14
CA ARG A 231 -16.24 -11.77 -4.43
C ARG A 231 -17.46 -10.93 -4.77
N GLY A 232 -18.67 -11.40 -4.40
CA GLY A 232 -19.90 -10.61 -4.53
C GLY A 232 -19.86 -9.30 -3.74
N VAL A 233 -19.32 -9.33 -2.52
CA VAL A 233 -19.12 -8.11 -1.70
C VAL A 233 -18.04 -7.21 -2.31
N VAL A 234 -16.90 -7.79 -2.73
CA VAL A 234 -15.80 -7.07 -3.39
C VAL A 234 -16.30 -6.35 -4.64
N ASN A 235 -17.09 -7.00 -5.48
CA ASN A 235 -17.61 -6.39 -6.72
C ASN A 235 -18.55 -5.22 -6.41
N LYS A 236 -19.46 -5.37 -5.46
CA LYS A 236 -20.36 -4.28 -5.03
C LYS A 236 -19.59 -3.08 -4.49
N ALA A 237 -18.58 -3.32 -3.65
CA ALA A 237 -17.72 -2.29 -3.10
C ALA A 237 -16.88 -1.60 -4.21
N ARG A 238 -16.35 -2.37 -5.15
CA ARG A 238 -15.64 -1.86 -6.33
C ARG A 238 -16.50 -0.90 -7.15
N ASP A 239 -17.71 -1.33 -7.47
CA ASP A 239 -18.66 -0.51 -8.25
C ASP A 239 -19.03 0.77 -7.49
N HIS A 240 -19.23 0.68 -6.17
CA HIS A 240 -19.52 1.82 -5.31
C HIS A 240 -18.36 2.82 -5.31
N VAL A 241 -17.13 2.38 -5.03
CA VAL A 241 -15.95 3.25 -5.00
C VAL A 241 -15.71 3.90 -6.36
N ARG A 242 -15.80 3.13 -7.46
CA ARG A 242 -15.56 3.65 -8.82
C ARG A 242 -16.63 4.63 -9.31
N LYS A 243 -17.84 4.61 -8.76
CA LYS A 243 -18.86 5.63 -8.99
C LYS A 243 -18.54 6.97 -8.32
N ILE A 244 -17.78 6.94 -7.23
CA ILE A 244 -17.37 8.15 -6.49
C ILE A 244 -16.06 8.69 -7.07
N VAL A 245 -15.10 7.82 -7.35
CA VAL A 245 -13.75 8.17 -7.82
C VAL A 245 -13.73 8.17 -9.35
N VAL A 246 -14.39 9.15 -9.93
CA VAL A 246 -14.41 9.40 -11.39
C VAL A 246 -13.20 10.26 -11.81
N PRO A 247 -12.86 10.33 -13.11
CA PRO A 247 -11.79 11.20 -13.60
C PRO A 247 -11.93 12.64 -13.08
N GLY A 248 -10.86 13.16 -12.47
CA GLY A 248 -10.81 14.46 -11.79
C GLY A 248 -10.98 14.39 -10.27
N THR A 249 -11.58 13.33 -9.73
CA THR A 249 -11.78 13.16 -8.27
C THR A 249 -10.69 12.31 -7.64
N ILE A 250 -10.08 12.78 -6.56
CA ILE A 250 -9.18 11.99 -5.72
C ILE A 250 -9.69 11.93 -4.28
N LEU A 251 -9.32 10.86 -3.58
CA LEU A 251 -9.60 10.68 -2.15
C LEU A 251 -8.32 10.91 -1.35
N ALA A 252 -8.42 11.56 -0.18
CA ALA A 252 -7.32 11.73 0.76
C ALA A 252 -7.60 10.96 2.06
N LEU A 253 -6.62 10.18 2.54
CA LEU A 253 -6.73 9.34 3.73
C LEU A 253 -5.36 9.07 4.36
N PRO A 254 -5.29 8.71 5.67
CA PRO A 254 -4.06 8.19 6.27
C PRO A 254 -3.60 6.92 5.57
N THR A 255 -2.29 6.74 5.36
CA THR A 255 -1.74 5.49 4.80
C THR A 255 -1.77 4.36 5.82
N SER A 256 -1.51 4.67 7.09
CA SER A 256 -1.48 3.75 8.22
C SER A 256 -2.22 4.36 9.41
N PRO A 257 -2.80 3.52 10.30
CA PRO A 257 -3.52 4.02 11.48
C PRO A 257 -2.61 4.64 12.55
N SER A 258 -1.32 4.31 12.54
CA SER A 258 -0.33 4.76 13.53
C SER A 258 1.04 4.89 12.90
N ILE A 259 2.02 5.37 13.68
CA ILE A 259 3.44 5.24 13.37
C ILE A 259 3.84 3.76 13.30
N ALA A 260 5.04 3.48 12.75
CA ALA A 260 5.56 2.13 12.63
C ALA A 260 5.59 1.41 14.00
N PRO A 261 5.09 0.17 14.10
CA PRO A 261 5.17 -0.63 15.33
C PRO A 261 6.62 -0.88 15.76
N LYS A 262 6.83 -1.12 17.06
CA LYS A 262 8.14 -1.54 17.56
C LYS A 262 8.48 -2.95 17.06
N VAL A 263 9.78 -3.25 16.91
CA VAL A 263 10.25 -4.57 16.46
C VAL A 263 9.96 -5.71 17.45
N ASP A 264 9.74 -5.38 18.72
CA ASP A 264 9.42 -6.31 19.81
C ASP A 264 7.93 -6.39 20.13
N MET A 265 7.06 -5.79 19.31
CA MET A 265 5.61 -5.88 19.47
C MET A 265 5.14 -7.34 19.39
N SER A 266 4.22 -7.73 20.29
CA SER A 266 3.69 -9.10 20.34
C SER A 266 2.93 -9.48 19.07
N GLY A 267 2.83 -10.79 18.81
CA GLY A 267 2.09 -11.29 17.63
C GLY A 267 0.62 -10.89 17.64
N THR A 268 -0.04 -10.84 18.80
CA THR A 268 -1.42 -10.41 18.95
C THR A 268 -1.58 -8.93 18.60
N GLU A 269 -0.74 -8.06 19.15
CA GLU A 269 -0.75 -6.63 18.84
C GLU A 269 -0.46 -6.35 17.35
N LEU A 270 0.45 -7.12 16.74
CA LEU A 270 0.73 -7.03 15.30
C LEU A 270 -0.48 -7.43 14.45
N GLU A 271 -1.27 -8.42 14.86
CA GLU A 271 -2.47 -8.83 14.10
C GLU A 271 -3.61 -7.81 14.27
N GLU A 272 -3.76 -7.20 15.45
CA GLU A 272 -4.66 -6.07 15.67
C GLU A 272 -4.26 -4.86 14.82
N PHE A 273 -2.97 -4.51 14.84
CA PHE A 273 -2.41 -3.47 13.98
C PHE A 273 -2.68 -3.76 12.50
N ARG A 274 -2.40 -4.98 12.03
CA ARG A 274 -2.66 -5.41 10.66
C ARG A 274 -4.14 -5.23 10.29
N THR A 275 -5.04 -5.59 11.18
CA THR A 275 -6.49 -5.44 10.98
C THR A 275 -6.86 -3.97 10.74
N ARG A 276 -6.31 -3.05 11.53
CA ARG A 276 -6.52 -1.60 11.37
C ARG A 276 -5.92 -1.08 10.05
N VAL A 277 -4.70 -1.52 9.69
CA VAL A 277 -4.07 -1.20 8.41
C VAL A 277 -4.96 -1.61 7.24
N MET A 278 -5.47 -2.85 7.28
CA MET A 278 -6.29 -3.40 6.20
C MET A 278 -7.61 -2.62 5.99
N ARG A 279 -8.17 -1.99 7.02
CA ARG A 279 -9.32 -1.08 6.87
C ARG A 279 -8.99 0.12 5.99
N LEU A 280 -7.77 0.65 6.06
CA LEU A 280 -7.34 1.79 5.25
C LEU A 280 -6.90 1.38 3.84
N THR A 281 -6.23 0.25 3.72
CA THR A 281 -5.60 -0.16 2.47
C THR A 281 -6.49 -0.99 1.54
N CYS A 282 -7.55 -1.64 2.07
CA CYS A 282 -8.43 -2.51 1.29
C CYS A 282 -9.24 -1.76 0.21
N THR A 283 -9.57 -0.49 0.43
CA THR A 283 -10.36 0.31 -0.53
C THR A 283 -9.74 0.32 -1.93
N SER A 284 -8.45 0.60 -2.03
CA SER A 284 -7.71 0.56 -3.30
C SER A 284 -7.55 -0.87 -3.82
N GLY A 285 -7.27 -1.85 -2.94
CA GLY A 285 -7.20 -3.27 -3.31
C GLY A 285 -8.48 -3.78 -3.96
N ILE A 286 -9.61 -3.56 -3.31
CA ILE A 286 -10.95 -3.97 -3.78
C ILE A 286 -11.33 -3.27 -5.08
N SER A 287 -11.14 -1.94 -5.13
CA SER A 287 -11.56 -1.15 -6.28
C SER A 287 -10.63 -1.29 -7.49
N GLY A 288 -9.39 -1.75 -7.28
CA GLY A 288 -8.34 -1.80 -8.30
C GLY A 288 -7.85 -0.42 -8.72
N LEU A 289 -8.13 0.62 -7.92
CA LEU A 289 -7.71 1.99 -8.18
C LEU A 289 -6.27 2.24 -7.72
N PRO A 290 -5.54 3.19 -8.34
CA PRO A 290 -4.21 3.55 -7.90
C PRO A 290 -4.26 4.29 -6.58
N GLN A 291 -3.32 3.96 -5.67
CA GLN A 291 -3.13 4.68 -4.42
C GLN A 291 -1.66 4.99 -4.19
N MET A 292 -1.37 6.25 -4.00
CA MET A 292 -0.06 6.78 -3.67
C MET A 292 0.02 7.08 -2.17
N SER A 293 1.17 6.78 -1.55
CA SER A 293 1.56 7.29 -0.24
C SER A 293 2.68 8.30 -0.43
N ILE A 294 2.55 9.48 0.19
CA ILE A 294 3.58 10.52 0.25
C ILE A 294 4.02 10.72 1.71
N PRO A 295 5.24 11.24 1.95
CA PRO A 295 5.66 11.63 3.29
C PRO A 295 4.73 12.69 3.87
N GLY A 296 4.11 12.40 5.03
CA GLY A 296 3.13 13.26 5.68
C GLY A 296 3.65 13.98 6.93
N GLY A 297 4.93 13.80 7.27
CA GLY A 297 5.55 14.36 8.48
C GLY A 297 6.01 13.28 9.45
N THR A 298 6.25 13.67 10.69
CA THR A 298 6.75 12.76 11.73
C THR A 298 6.01 12.93 13.06
N ILE A 299 5.87 11.84 13.81
CA ILE A 299 5.38 11.83 15.19
C ILE A 299 6.43 11.13 16.04
N ASN A 300 6.98 11.81 17.03
CA ASN A 300 8.08 11.30 17.86
C ASN A 300 9.26 10.79 17.02
N GLY A 301 9.61 11.52 15.94
CA GLY A 301 10.68 11.14 15.02
C GLY A 301 10.34 9.98 14.06
N CYS A 302 9.14 9.42 14.11
CA CYS A 302 8.70 8.33 13.25
C CYS A 302 7.87 8.87 12.08
N PRO A 303 8.19 8.52 10.83
CA PRO A 303 7.42 8.97 9.68
C PRO A 303 5.97 8.48 9.69
N VAL A 304 5.09 9.28 9.13
CA VAL A 304 3.72 8.94 8.76
C VAL A 304 3.45 9.32 7.31
N GLY A 305 2.55 8.60 6.64
CA GLY A 305 2.20 8.82 5.24
C GLY A 305 0.79 9.32 5.05
N LEU A 306 0.62 10.29 4.16
CA LEU A 306 -0.67 10.70 3.60
C LEU A 306 -0.88 9.97 2.28
N SER A 307 -2.06 9.39 2.08
CA SER A 307 -2.40 8.69 0.84
C SER A 307 -3.41 9.45 0.00
N PHE A 308 -3.26 9.29 -1.32
CA PHE A 308 -4.25 9.71 -2.30
C PHE A 308 -4.65 8.54 -3.19
N ILE A 309 -5.97 8.35 -3.42
CA ILE A 309 -6.52 7.39 -4.36
C ILE A 309 -7.10 8.16 -5.54
N ALA A 310 -6.76 7.78 -6.78
CA ALA A 310 -7.30 8.37 -7.99
C ALA A 310 -8.16 7.36 -8.77
N TRP A 311 -8.74 7.79 -9.87
CA TRP A 311 -9.53 6.97 -10.79
C TRP A 311 -8.67 5.92 -11.52
N ALA A 312 -9.32 4.91 -12.08
CA ALA A 312 -8.62 3.90 -12.88
C ALA A 312 -7.90 4.54 -14.06
N GLY A 313 -6.59 4.34 -14.17
CA GLY A 313 -5.73 4.98 -15.16
C GLY A 313 -5.30 6.42 -14.81
N GLY A 314 -5.58 6.90 -13.60
CA GLY A 314 -5.16 8.21 -13.09
C GLY A 314 -3.79 8.21 -12.40
N ASP A 315 -2.99 7.18 -12.60
CA ASP A 315 -1.69 6.99 -11.97
C ASP A 315 -0.74 8.18 -12.19
N GLU A 316 -0.66 8.68 -13.42
CA GLU A 316 0.19 9.82 -13.77
C GLU A 316 -0.28 11.12 -13.10
N ALA A 317 -1.58 11.27 -12.86
CA ALA A 317 -2.10 12.42 -12.12
C ALA A 317 -1.61 12.39 -10.65
N LEU A 318 -1.52 11.20 -10.03
CA LEU A 318 -0.92 11.04 -8.71
C LEU A 318 0.58 11.33 -8.72
N LEU A 319 1.32 10.90 -9.74
CA LEU A 319 2.76 11.18 -9.87
C LEU A 319 3.04 12.67 -10.07
N ASP A 320 2.25 13.36 -10.88
CA ASP A 320 2.33 14.80 -11.05
C ASP A 320 1.94 15.54 -9.76
N LEU A 321 0.94 15.05 -9.02
CA LEU A 321 0.54 15.56 -7.71
C LEU A 321 1.68 15.40 -6.69
N ALA A 322 2.39 14.26 -6.66
CA ALA A 322 3.54 14.06 -5.78
C ALA A 322 4.62 15.12 -6.01
N CYS A 323 4.93 15.45 -7.26
CA CYS A 323 5.87 16.51 -7.60
C CYS A 323 5.38 17.89 -7.14
N LYS A 324 4.08 18.17 -7.34
CA LYS A 324 3.46 19.45 -6.94
C LYS A 324 3.48 19.64 -5.42
N LEU A 325 3.15 18.60 -4.66
CA LEU A 325 3.05 18.65 -3.21
C LEU A 325 4.40 18.48 -2.49
N SER A 326 5.49 18.19 -3.20
CA SER A 326 6.78 17.84 -2.59
C SER A 326 7.36 18.90 -1.65
N ARG A 327 7.03 20.18 -1.87
CA ARG A 327 7.46 21.29 -1.00
C ARG A 327 6.86 21.22 0.42
N HIS A 328 5.74 20.51 0.59
CA HIS A 328 5.06 20.33 1.87
C HIS A 328 5.47 19.03 2.58
N CYS A 329 6.06 18.07 1.82
CA CYS A 329 6.49 16.79 2.37
C CYS A 329 7.70 16.99 3.30
N GLY A 330 7.54 16.67 4.58
CA GLY A 330 8.57 16.86 5.61
C GLY A 330 8.51 18.21 6.35
N MET A 331 7.57 19.09 6.04
CA MET A 331 7.39 20.38 6.75
C MET A 331 6.58 20.27 8.05
N ALA A 332 5.84 19.17 8.25
CA ALA A 332 5.15 18.87 9.49
C ALA A 332 6.08 18.08 10.40
N ALA A 333 7.00 18.76 11.08
CA ALA A 333 7.87 18.23 12.11
C ALA A 333 7.55 18.90 13.45
#